data_96a7229044b32b33404875548aeb46b7
#
_entry.id   96a7229044b32b33404875548aeb46b7
#
_cell.length_a   1.000
_cell.length_b   1.000
_cell.length_c   1.000
_cell.angle_alpha   90.00
_cell.angle_beta   90.00
_cell.angle_gamma   90.00
#
_symmetry.space_group_name_H-M   'P 1'
#
loop_
_entity.id
_entity.type
_entity.pdbx_description
1 polymer ?
#
loop_
_entity_poly.entity_id
_entity_poly.type
_entity_poly.pdbx_seq_one_letter_code
_entity_poly.pdbx_strand_id
1 'polypeptide(L)' 'MSNKEFSLYLVPKVSSICDEIVNYYKVSYKKAREILYNSKLYTMLEKENTKMWYFSYFMLFDMLKGEIETGVLNVPRD' A
#
# COMPACT_ATOMS: atom_id res chain seq x y z
N MET A 1 13.60 5.80 14.67
CA MET A 1 13.88 5.80 13.23
C MET A 1 13.65 7.20 12.66
N SER A 2 14.51 7.65 11.76
CA SER A 2 14.35 8.96 11.15
C SER A 2 13.33 8.94 10.01
N ASN A 3 12.77 10.11 9.71
CA ASN A 3 11.86 10.25 8.59
C ASN A 3 12.50 9.83 7.26
N LYS A 4 13.80 10.04 7.15
CA LYS A 4 14.54 9.67 5.94
C LYS A 4 14.54 8.16 5.75
N GLU A 5 14.77 7.40 6.81
CA GLU A 5 14.75 5.93 6.72
C GLU A 5 13.36 5.44 6.36
N PHE A 6 12.34 6.01 6.98
CA PHE A 6 10.96 5.66 6.67
C PHE A 6 10.67 5.86 5.18
N SER A 7 11.07 7.00 4.63
CA SER A 7 10.86 7.29 3.20
C SER A 7 11.62 6.32 2.30
N LEU A 8 12.81 5.89 2.70
CA LEU A 8 13.59 4.95 1.91
C LEU A 8 12.89 3.60 1.76
N TYR A 9 12.13 3.20 2.77
CA TYR A 9 11.33 1.97 2.68
C TYR A 9 10.01 2.19 1.96
N LEU A 10 9.36 3.32 2.24
CA LEU A 10 8.01 3.57 1.76
C LEU A 10 7.94 3.80 0.25
N VAL A 11 8.83 4.65 -0.28
CA VAL A 11 8.75 5.07 -1.68
C VAL A 11 8.84 3.88 -2.64
N PRO A 12 9.81 2.96 -2.50
CA PRO A 12 9.86 1.80 -3.40
C PRO A 12 8.64 0.91 -3.29
N LYS A 13 8.07 0.77 -2.09
CA LYS A 13 6.89 -0.06 -1.89
C LYS A 13 5.66 0.54 -2.54
N VAL A 14 5.49 1.86 -2.43
CA VAL A 14 4.39 2.54 -3.08
C VAL A 14 4.45 2.32 -4.58
N SER A 15 5.63 2.47 -5.17
CA SER A 15 5.83 2.25 -6.60
C SER A 15 5.50 0.81 -7.00
N SER A 16 5.96 -0.16 -6.22
CA SER A 16 5.71 -1.57 -6.50
C SER A 16 4.23 -1.92 -6.39
N ILE A 17 3.55 -1.37 -5.39
CA ILE A 17 2.10 -1.60 -5.22
C ILE A 17 1.33 -1.01 -6.39
N CYS A 18 1.71 0.19 -6.85
CA CYS A 18 1.06 0.81 -8.01
C CYS A 18 1.25 -0.06 -9.25
N ASP A 19 2.45 -0.60 -9.47
CA ASP A 19 2.71 -1.50 -10.59
C ASP A 19 1.79 -2.72 -10.53
N GLU A 20 1.61 -3.29 -9.35
CA GLU A 20 0.72 -4.45 -9.17
C GLU A 20 -0.73 -4.08 -9.47
N ILE A 21 -1.17 -2.90 -9.06
CA ILE A 21 -2.54 -2.44 -9.37
C ILE A 21 -2.72 -2.31 -10.87
N VAL A 22 -1.76 -1.70 -11.55
CA VAL A 22 -1.82 -1.56 -13.01
C VAL A 22 -1.96 -2.93 -13.67
N ASN A 23 -1.16 -3.88 -13.26
CA ASN A 23 -1.15 -5.21 -13.87
C ASN A 23 -2.40 -6.02 -13.54
N TYR A 24 -2.88 -5.92 -12.31
CA TYR A 24 -4.01 -6.74 -11.86
C TYR A 24 -5.34 -6.17 -12.35
N TYR A 25 -5.53 -4.86 -12.21
CA TYR A 25 -6.81 -4.23 -12.54
C TYR A 25 -6.85 -3.64 -13.95
N LYS A 26 -5.72 -3.68 -14.66
CA LYS A 26 -5.62 -3.17 -16.04
C LYS A 26 -6.03 -1.70 -16.13
N VAL A 27 -5.50 -0.90 -15.22
CA VAL A 27 -5.74 0.55 -15.19
C VAL A 27 -4.44 1.28 -15.46
N SER A 28 -4.53 2.60 -15.73
CA SER A 28 -3.35 3.42 -15.92
C SER A 28 -2.61 3.60 -14.60
N TYR A 29 -1.34 3.97 -14.68
CA TYR A 29 -0.54 4.23 -13.48
C TYR A 29 -1.14 5.37 -12.65
N LYS A 30 -1.65 6.39 -13.34
CA LYS A 30 -2.32 7.50 -12.66
C LYS A 30 -3.52 7.03 -11.84
N LYS A 31 -4.32 6.15 -12.45
CA LYS A 31 -5.48 5.58 -11.76
C LYS A 31 -5.06 4.70 -10.59
N ALA A 32 -3.99 3.93 -10.78
CA ALA A 32 -3.46 3.08 -9.73
C ALA A 32 -3.04 3.91 -8.51
N ARG A 33 -2.38 5.04 -8.73
CA ARG A 33 -1.99 5.93 -7.63
C ARG A 33 -3.22 6.50 -6.92
N GLU A 34 -4.24 6.88 -7.68
CA GLU A 34 -5.47 7.37 -7.07
C GLU A 34 -6.12 6.32 -6.17
N ILE A 35 -6.18 5.08 -6.65
CA ILE A 35 -6.75 3.98 -5.88
C ILE A 35 -5.97 3.81 -4.57
N LEU A 36 -4.65 3.77 -4.67
CA LEU A 36 -3.81 3.57 -3.49
C LEU A 36 -3.92 4.73 -2.50
N TYR A 37 -3.80 5.96 -2.99
CA TYR A 37 -3.76 7.14 -2.13
C TYR A 37 -5.10 7.38 -1.42
N ASN A 38 -6.20 6.93 -1.99
CA ASN A 38 -7.51 7.08 -1.38
C ASN A 38 -7.89 5.89 -0.49
N SER A 39 -7.02 4.89 -0.39
CA SER A 39 -7.31 3.70 0.39
C SER A 39 -7.04 3.91 1.88
N LYS A 40 -7.71 3.11 2.70
CA LYS A 40 -7.43 3.06 4.14
C LYS A 40 -6.03 2.50 4.39
N LEU A 41 -5.61 1.59 3.52
CA LEU A 41 -4.27 1.01 3.59
C LEU A 41 -3.21 2.10 3.54
N TYR A 42 -3.32 3.03 2.59
CA TYR A 42 -2.33 4.09 2.44
C TYR A 42 -2.34 5.02 3.65
N THR A 43 -3.51 5.32 4.18
CA THR A 43 -3.62 6.17 5.37
C THR A 43 -2.83 5.57 6.54
N MET A 44 -2.87 4.27 6.71
CA MET A 44 -2.09 3.60 7.74
C MET A 44 -0.63 3.46 7.36
N LEU A 45 -0.37 3.15 6.10
CA LEU A 45 0.99 2.92 5.60
C LEU A 45 1.87 4.17 5.75
N GLU A 46 1.32 5.35 5.54
CA GLU A 46 2.08 6.59 5.65
C GLU A 46 2.42 6.98 7.08
N LYS A 47 1.84 6.30 8.07
CA LYS A 47 2.16 6.54 9.47
C LYS A 47 3.27 5.60 9.91
N GLU A 48 4.40 6.17 10.30
CA GLU A 48 5.56 5.38 10.68
C GLU A 48 5.28 4.43 11.82
N ASN A 49 4.48 4.85 12.80
CA ASN A 49 4.24 4.06 13.99
C ASN A 49 3.39 2.82 13.76
N THR A 50 2.70 2.70 12.63
CA THR A 50 1.97 1.47 12.30
C THR A 50 2.90 0.35 11.90
N LYS A 51 4.12 0.70 11.47
CA LYS A 51 5.13 -0.23 10.96
C LYS A 51 4.67 -1.06 9.77
N MET A 52 3.60 -0.67 9.12
CA MET A 52 3.12 -1.38 7.94
C MET A 52 4.10 -1.25 6.77
N TRP A 53 4.92 -0.21 6.76
CA TRP A 53 5.96 -0.03 5.75
C TRP A 53 7.02 -1.14 5.80
N TYR A 54 7.05 -1.96 6.86
CA TYR A 54 7.91 -3.13 6.97
C TYR A 54 7.37 -4.32 6.18
N PHE A 55 6.08 -4.34 5.93
CA PHE A 55 5.46 -5.46 5.21
C PHE A 55 5.94 -5.47 3.77
N SER A 56 6.04 -6.67 3.17
CA SER A 56 6.38 -6.77 1.75
C SER A 56 5.28 -6.14 0.90
N TYR A 57 5.63 -5.70 -0.32
CA TYR A 57 4.63 -5.11 -1.19
C TYR A 57 3.56 -6.12 -1.60
N PHE A 58 3.89 -7.41 -1.66
CA PHE A 58 2.91 -8.46 -1.91
C PHE A 58 1.84 -8.49 -0.83
N MET A 59 2.26 -8.44 0.43
CA MET A 59 1.33 -8.43 1.54
C MET A 59 0.46 -7.18 1.52
N LEU A 60 1.08 -6.04 1.27
CA LEU A 60 0.36 -4.77 1.21
C LEU A 60 -0.64 -4.75 0.06
N PHE A 61 -0.25 -5.27 -1.09
CA PHE A 61 -1.15 -5.35 -2.24
C PHE A 61 -2.33 -6.28 -1.96
N ASP A 62 -2.05 -7.41 -1.32
CA ASP A 62 -3.10 -8.35 -0.95
C ASP A 62 -4.12 -7.72 0.01
N MET A 63 -3.63 -6.95 0.98
CA MET A 63 -4.49 -6.21 1.89
C MET A 63 -5.33 -5.18 1.14
N LEU A 64 -4.73 -4.49 0.17
CA LEU A 64 -5.44 -3.51 -0.63
C LEU A 64 -6.53 -4.15 -1.48
N LYS A 65 -6.26 -5.31 -2.07
CA LYS A 65 -7.27 -6.04 -2.83
C LYS A 65 -8.48 -6.39 -1.96
N GLY A 66 -8.20 -6.87 -0.76
CA GLY A 66 -9.27 -7.17 0.19
C GLY A 66 -10.10 -5.94 0.53
N GLU A 67 -9.44 -4.82 0.73
CA GLU A 67 -10.14 -3.56 1.01
C GLU A 67 -11.01 -3.14 -0.18
N ILE A 68 -10.50 -3.24 -1.40
CA ILE A 68 -11.25 -2.86 -2.60
C ILE A 68 -12.47 -3.75 -2.77
N GLU A 69 -12.31 -5.06 -2.56
CA GLU A 69 -13.37 -6.03 -2.79
C GLU A 69 -14.45 -6.03 -1.72
N THR A 70 -14.05 -5.81 -0.46
CA THR A 70 -14.98 -5.93 0.68
C THR A 70 -15.32 -4.60 1.33
N GLY A 71 -14.55 -3.56 1.05
CA GLY A 71 -14.67 -2.27 1.73
C GLY A 71 -14.08 -2.25 3.13
N VAL A 72 -13.45 -3.33 3.56
CA VAL A 72 -12.86 -3.45 4.89
C VAL A 72 -11.39 -3.81 4.78
N LEU A 73 -10.55 -3.08 5.50
CA LEU A 73 -9.14 -3.36 5.56
C LEU A 73 -8.85 -4.37 6.68
N ASN A 74 -8.31 -5.52 6.31
CA ASN A 74 -7.89 -6.54 7.26
C ASN A 74 -6.38 -6.49 7.42
N VAL A 75 -5.90 -6.14 8.61
CA VAL A 75 -4.47 -6.10 8.90
C VAL A 75 -4.07 -7.41 9.56
N PRO A 76 -3.10 -8.15 8.99
CA PRO A 76 -2.66 -9.39 9.61
C PRO A 76 -2.11 -9.13 11.01
N ARG A 77 -2.37 -10.05 11.92
CA ARG A 77 -1.86 -9.98 13.28
C ARG A 77 -1.04 -11.23 13.57
N ASP A 78 0.02 -11.03 14.28
CA ASP A 78 0.86 -12.14 14.72
C ASP A 78 0.21 -12.95 15.82
#